data_054564efdd845725b9650ace20b020b1
#
_entry.id   054564efdd845725b9650ace20b020b1
#
_cell.length_a   1.000
_cell.length_b   1.000
_cell.length_c   1.000
_cell.angle_alpha   90.00
_cell.angle_beta   90.00
_cell.angle_gamma   90.00
#
_symmetry.space_group_name_H-M   'P 1'
#
loop_
_entity.id
_entity.type
_entity.pdbx_description
1 polymer ?
#
loop_
_entity_poly.entity_id
_entity_poly.type
_entity_poly.pdbx_seq_one_letter_code
_entity_poly.pdbx_strand_id
1 'polypeptide(L)'
;MYFGLSLVLTQMKFSLCTLFCFLCGFLGMSQQTDGTESSRYLEDQFYIGLGINFLTDRPEDVVQNSLSYNLQLGFIKDIPINRARNFGLGLGLGYAVNSYYSNIRAEETGSDIEYSLLSSDDFRRNKLETHAIEMPLELRWRTSTATEYKFWRIYGGLRFAYVFAGSSKLVLEEQNSLNITDNIIRFSNSDIREFQYGLTLSFGYNTFNIHSYYSLNSLLNDGVALDNGETIDTRVFRVGIIFYIL
;
A
#
# COMPACT_ATOMS: atom_id res chain seq x y z
N MET A 1 -14.07 -28.95 -24.17
CA MET A 1 -13.23 -28.15 -23.29
C MET A 1 -13.79 -26.73 -23.02
N TYR A 2 -14.80 -26.24 -23.74
CA TYR A 2 -15.43 -24.93 -23.58
C TYR A 2 -16.54 -24.81 -22.50
N PHE A 3 -17.10 -25.97 -22.06
CA PHE A 3 -18.23 -25.98 -21.11
C PHE A 3 -17.81 -25.71 -19.65
N GLY A 4 -16.57 -26.05 -19.25
CA GLY A 4 -16.09 -25.83 -17.89
C GLY A 4 -15.73 -24.37 -17.59
N LEU A 5 -15.23 -23.62 -18.58
CA LEU A 5 -14.82 -22.23 -18.42
C LEU A 5 -16.04 -21.30 -18.26
N SER A 6 -17.14 -21.58 -18.92
CA SER A 6 -18.40 -20.86 -18.80
C SER A 6 -19.02 -21.00 -17.40
N LEU A 7 -18.93 -22.19 -16.80
CA LEU A 7 -19.49 -22.45 -15.47
C LEU A 7 -18.72 -21.71 -14.37
N VAL A 8 -17.38 -21.69 -14.47
CA VAL A 8 -16.50 -20.98 -13.51
C VAL A 8 -16.72 -19.47 -13.58
N LEU A 9 -16.82 -18.89 -14.77
CA LEU A 9 -17.11 -17.47 -14.97
C LEU A 9 -18.49 -17.07 -14.45
N THR A 10 -19.48 -17.95 -14.55
CA THR A 10 -20.83 -17.70 -14.03
C THR A 10 -20.83 -17.77 -12.50
N GLN A 11 -20.14 -18.72 -11.90
CA GLN A 11 -19.96 -18.82 -10.44
C GLN A 11 -19.23 -17.60 -9.86
N MET A 12 -18.17 -17.12 -10.53
CA MET A 12 -17.46 -15.91 -10.12
C MET A 12 -18.36 -14.66 -10.17
N LYS A 13 -19.19 -14.50 -11.21
CA LYS A 13 -20.13 -13.36 -11.30
C LYS A 13 -21.19 -13.42 -10.20
N PHE A 14 -21.70 -14.60 -9.86
CA PHE A 14 -22.66 -14.78 -8.76
C PHE A 14 -22.01 -14.47 -7.40
N SER A 15 -20.78 -14.92 -7.15
CA SER A 15 -20.04 -14.65 -5.92
C SER A 15 -19.74 -13.15 -5.75
N LEU A 16 -19.41 -12.47 -6.85
CA LEU A 16 -19.15 -11.02 -6.85
C LEU A 16 -20.43 -10.21 -6.61
N CYS A 17 -21.57 -10.64 -7.19
CA CYS A 17 -22.87 -10.02 -6.98
C CYS A 17 -23.37 -10.20 -5.53
N THR A 18 -23.19 -11.38 -4.93
CA THR A 18 -23.56 -11.63 -3.53
C THR A 18 -22.69 -10.84 -2.57
N LEU A 19 -21.40 -10.71 -2.84
CA LEU A 19 -20.50 -9.87 -2.04
C LEU A 19 -20.89 -8.38 -2.13
N PHE A 20 -21.26 -7.90 -3.32
CA PHE A 20 -21.71 -6.53 -3.54
C PHE A 20 -23.07 -6.26 -2.86
N CYS A 21 -24.01 -7.20 -2.90
CA CYS A 21 -25.28 -7.09 -2.18
C CYS A 21 -25.10 -7.10 -0.66
N PHE A 22 -24.15 -7.89 -0.14
CA PHE A 22 -23.80 -7.91 1.28
C PHE A 22 -23.21 -6.56 1.73
N LEU A 23 -22.35 -5.97 0.90
CA LEU A 23 -21.75 -4.64 1.13
C LEU A 23 -22.83 -3.53 1.12
N CYS A 24 -23.76 -3.58 0.17
CA CYS A 24 -24.89 -2.64 0.10
C CYS A 24 -25.87 -2.80 1.27
N GLY A 25 -26.07 -4.02 1.80
CA GLY A 25 -26.90 -4.30 2.96
C GLY A 25 -26.38 -3.64 4.26
N PHE A 26 -25.07 -3.55 4.42
CA PHE A 26 -24.46 -2.85 5.56
C PHE A 26 -24.63 -1.33 5.50
N LEU A 27 -24.73 -0.75 4.31
CA LEU A 27 -24.99 0.69 4.13
C LEU A 27 -26.45 1.08 4.42
N GLY A 28 -27.38 0.14 4.32
CA GLY A 28 -28.82 0.37 4.56
C GLY A 28 -29.23 0.38 6.04
N MET A 29 -28.43 -0.12 6.96
CA MET A 29 -28.77 -0.16 8.39
C MET A 29 -28.46 1.13 9.18
N SER A 30 -27.97 2.17 8.50
CA SER A 30 -27.59 3.46 9.13
C SER A 30 -28.73 4.49 9.24
N GLN A 31 -29.98 4.13 8.93
CA GLN A 31 -31.11 5.06 9.02
C GLN A 31 -32.09 4.65 10.10
N GLN A 32 -31.73 4.82 11.36
CA GLN A 32 -32.71 4.96 12.46
C GLN A 32 -32.61 6.37 13.00
N THR A 33 -33.62 7.15 12.63
CA THR A 33 -33.85 8.51 13.06
C THR A 33 -34.51 8.44 14.46
N ASP A 34 -33.74 8.60 15.53
CA ASP A 34 -34.28 8.99 16.83
C ASP A 34 -33.95 10.47 17.06
N GLY A 35 -35.02 11.25 17.16
CA GLY A 35 -34.99 12.69 17.34
C GLY A 35 -34.47 13.10 18.72
N THR A 36 -33.18 13.21 18.85
CA THR A 36 -32.51 14.11 19.78
C THR A 36 -31.34 14.70 19.01
N GLU A 37 -31.29 16.03 18.95
CA GLU A 37 -30.16 16.77 18.35
C GLU A 37 -28.86 16.51 19.09
N SER A 38 -28.32 15.31 19.01
CA SER A 38 -26.92 15.09 19.16
C SER A 38 -26.34 15.35 17.77
N SER A 39 -25.69 16.48 17.58
CA SER A 39 -24.88 16.74 16.38
C SER A 39 -24.06 15.48 16.07
N ARG A 40 -24.50 14.70 15.08
CA ARG A 40 -23.74 13.59 14.52
C ARG A 40 -22.53 14.22 13.84
N TYR A 41 -21.53 14.52 14.61
CA TYR A 41 -20.21 14.84 14.11
C TYR A 41 -19.65 13.52 13.57
N LEU A 42 -19.94 13.26 12.30
CA LEU A 42 -19.39 12.14 11.55
C LEU A 42 -17.95 12.50 11.24
N GLU A 43 -17.04 11.77 11.81
CA GLU A 43 -15.60 11.94 11.57
C GLU A 43 -15.08 10.94 10.54
N ASP A 44 -15.98 10.43 9.70
CA ASP A 44 -15.65 9.61 8.56
C ASP A 44 -14.85 10.45 7.56
N GLN A 45 -13.70 9.96 7.14
CA GLN A 45 -12.72 10.75 6.39
C GLN A 45 -12.27 10.05 5.13
N PHE A 46 -12.26 10.76 4.04
CA PHE A 46 -11.42 10.40 2.91
C PHE A 46 -9.98 10.82 3.19
N TYR A 47 -9.03 10.03 2.74
CA TYR A 47 -7.63 10.40 2.82
C TYR A 47 -6.94 10.30 1.46
N ILE A 48 -5.98 11.20 1.26
CA ILE A 48 -5.02 11.15 0.15
C ILE A 48 -3.64 11.33 0.76
N GLY A 49 -2.71 10.46 0.40
CA GLY A 49 -1.35 10.49 0.92
C GLY A 49 -0.29 10.36 -0.17
N LEU A 50 0.81 11.04 0.08
CA LEU A 50 2.02 11.01 -0.73
C LEU A 50 3.19 10.67 0.19
N GLY A 51 4.03 9.71 -0.20
CA GLY A 51 5.16 9.30 0.62
C GLY A 51 6.40 8.97 -0.20
N ILE A 52 7.54 8.98 0.48
CA ILE A 52 8.82 8.50 -0.01
C ILE A 52 9.08 7.16 0.66
N ASN A 53 9.40 6.13 -0.11
CA ASN A 53 9.73 4.81 0.37
C ASN A 53 11.25 4.67 0.49
N PHE A 54 11.70 4.18 1.63
CA PHE A 54 13.10 3.80 1.89
C PHE A 54 13.14 2.28 2.06
N LEU A 55 14.06 1.63 1.37
CA LEU A 55 14.33 0.21 1.52
C LEU A 55 15.29 0.02 2.70
N THR A 56 14.86 -0.71 3.71
CA THR A 56 15.63 -1.09 4.90
C THR A 56 15.92 -2.59 4.87
N ASP A 57 16.81 -3.06 5.72
CA ASP A 57 17.22 -4.48 5.81
C ASP A 57 17.60 -5.08 4.44
N ARG A 58 18.23 -4.26 3.60
CA ARG A 58 18.66 -4.61 2.24
C ARG A 58 20.08 -5.18 2.26
N PRO A 59 20.44 -6.06 1.29
CA PRO A 59 21.82 -6.45 1.03
C PRO A 59 22.78 -5.26 0.91
N GLU A 60 24.06 -5.45 1.27
CA GLU A 60 25.03 -4.33 1.36
C GLU A 60 25.18 -3.56 0.04
N ASP A 61 25.21 -4.28 -1.09
CA ASP A 61 25.43 -3.72 -2.41
C ASP A 61 24.14 -3.18 -3.07
N VAL A 62 23.01 -3.29 -2.40
CA VAL A 62 21.73 -2.76 -2.90
C VAL A 62 21.62 -1.27 -2.64
N VAL A 63 21.46 -0.50 -3.69
CA VAL A 63 21.38 0.96 -3.67
C VAL A 63 20.05 1.44 -4.22
N GLN A 64 19.44 2.44 -3.55
CA GLN A 64 18.30 3.17 -4.10
C GLN A 64 18.81 4.35 -4.94
N ASN A 65 18.65 4.26 -6.25
CA ASN A 65 19.24 5.24 -7.21
C ASN A 65 18.31 6.41 -7.52
N SER A 66 17.01 6.30 -7.14
CA SER A 66 16.01 7.31 -7.47
C SER A 66 14.95 7.40 -6.38
N LEU A 67 14.12 8.43 -6.45
CA LEU A 67 13.05 8.66 -5.51
C LEU A 67 11.97 7.58 -5.61
N SER A 68 11.99 6.67 -4.67
CA SER A 68 10.92 5.67 -4.48
C SER A 68 9.72 6.35 -3.84
N TYR A 69 8.53 6.17 -4.39
CA TYR A 69 7.35 6.90 -3.93
C TYR A 69 6.15 6.00 -3.67
N ASN A 70 5.24 6.52 -2.87
CA ASN A 70 3.93 5.97 -2.60
C ASN A 70 2.85 7.00 -2.87
N LEU A 71 1.78 6.56 -3.51
CA LEU A 71 0.52 7.28 -3.63
C LEU A 71 -0.57 6.42 -2.98
N GLN A 72 -1.35 7.01 -2.10
CA GLN A 72 -2.43 6.29 -1.43
C GLN A 72 -3.69 7.14 -1.32
N LEU A 73 -4.83 6.50 -1.43
CA LEU A 73 -6.13 7.12 -1.22
C LEU A 73 -7.10 6.11 -0.61
N GLY A 74 -8.05 6.59 0.15
CA GLY A 74 -9.03 5.70 0.76
C GLY A 74 -10.01 6.43 1.65
N PHE A 75 -10.76 5.62 2.38
CA PHE A 75 -11.78 6.06 3.32
C PHE A 75 -11.54 5.37 4.66
N ILE A 76 -11.68 6.13 5.74
CA ILE A 76 -11.60 5.62 7.11
C ILE A 76 -12.86 6.02 7.85
N LYS A 77 -13.54 5.02 8.38
CA LYS A 77 -14.63 5.20 9.33
C LYS A 77 -14.07 5.36 10.73
N ASP A 78 -14.47 6.43 11.40
CA ASP A 78 -14.05 6.73 12.75
C ASP A 78 -15.14 6.32 13.77
N ILE A 79 -14.73 5.50 14.73
CA ILE A 79 -15.60 4.97 15.77
C ILE A 79 -15.13 5.57 17.11
N PRO A 80 -15.83 6.58 17.66
CA PRO A 80 -15.44 7.19 18.92
C PRO A 80 -15.58 6.19 20.07
N ILE A 81 -14.55 6.07 20.90
CA ILE A 81 -14.52 5.16 22.06
C ILE A 81 -15.06 5.84 23.31
N ASN A 82 -14.93 7.17 23.42
CA ASN A 82 -15.34 7.90 24.60
C ASN A 82 -16.34 9.02 24.29
N ARG A 83 -17.04 9.51 25.35
CA ARG A 83 -18.04 10.58 25.22
C ARG A 83 -17.43 11.92 24.76
N ALA A 84 -16.19 12.20 25.13
CA ALA A 84 -15.47 13.40 24.71
C ALA A 84 -15.02 13.34 23.25
N ARG A 85 -15.12 12.17 22.60
CA ARG A 85 -14.73 11.90 21.20
C ARG A 85 -13.29 12.27 20.86
N ASN A 86 -12.44 12.40 21.88
CA ASN A 86 -11.02 12.65 21.68
C ASN A 86 -10.19 11.36 21.48
N PHE A 87 -10.80 10.19 21.75
CA PHE A 87 -10.27 8.86 21.43
C PHE A 87 -11.23 8.12 20.52
N GLY A 88 -10.70 7.51 19.48
CA GLY A 88 -11.45 6.73 18.49
C GLY A 88 -10.65 5.55 17.95
N LEU A 89 -11.36 4.65 17.30
CA LEU A 89 -10.83 3.57 16.47
C LEU A 89 -11.15 3.89 15.02
N GLY A 90 -10.13 3.98 14.17
CA GLY A 90 -10.27 4.13 12.73
C GLY A 90 -10.15 2.79 12.03
N LEU A 91 -11.14 2.42 11.23
CA LEU A 91 -11.09 1.28 10.32
C LEU A 91 -11.36 1.77 8.91
N GLY A 92 -10.46 1.44 7.98
CA GLY A 92 -10.55 1.96 6.63
C GLY A 92 -10.34 0.94 5.55
N LEU A 93 -10.57 1.41 4.33
CA LEU A 93 -10.25 0.73 3.09
C LEU A 93 -9.66 1.75 2.13
N GLY A 94 -8.57 1.36 1.45
CA GLY A 94 -7.88 2.22 0.53
C GLY A 94 -7.20 1.48 -0.58
N TYR A 95 -6.63 2.25 -1.48
CA TYR A 95 -5.79 1.80 -2.58
C TYR A 95 -4.45 2.52 -2.53
N ALA A 96 -3.38 1.77 -2.80
CA ALA A 96 -2.04 2.31 -2.85
C ALA A 96 -1.26 1.83 -4.06
N VAL A 97 -0.46 2.74 -4.62
CA VAL A 97 0.58 2.44 -5.61
C VAL A 97 1.92 2.73 -4.98
N ASN A 98 2.81 1.76 -5.02
CA ASN A 98 4.18 1.92 -4.56
C ASN A 98 5.15 1.69 -5.71
N SER A 99 6.17 2.53 -5.80
CA SER A 99 7.30 2.33 -6.69
C SER A 99 8.58 2.30 -5.86
N TYR A 100 9.40 1.29 -6.08
CA TYR A 100 10.68 1.07 -5.40
C TYR A 100 11.79 1.04 -6.45
N TYR A 101 12.65 2.03 -6.43
CA TYR A 101 13.79 2.15 -7.33
C TYR A 101 15.04 1.62 -6.66
N SER A 102 15.68 0.65 -7.29
CA SER A 102 16.95 0.06 -6.81
C SER A 102 17.77 -0.48 -7.97
N ASN A 103 18.98 -0.93 -7.70
CA ASN A 103 19.83 -1.64 -8.65
C ASN A 103 19.57 -3.16 -8.68
N ILE A 104 18.54 -3.67 -7.99
CA ILE A 104 18.16 -5.09 -8.06
C ILE A 104 17.43 -5.35 -9.37
N ARG A 105 18.08 -6.03 -10.31
CA ARG A 105 17.48 -6.53 -11.54
C ARG A 105 16.71 -7.81 -11.23
N ALA A 106 15.47 -7.86 -11.68
CA ALA A 106 14.71 -9.09 -11.77
C ALA A 106 14.61 -9.50 -13.23
N GLU A 107 14.88 -10.75 -13.55
CA GLU A 107 14.81 -11.34 -14.89
C GLU A 107 13.99 -12.61 -14.87
N GLU A 108 13.01 -12.70 -15.76
CA GLU A 108 12.17 -13.88 -15.91
C GLU A 108 12.90 -14.93 -16.74
N THR A 109 13.23 -16.07 -16.12
CA THR A 109 13.94 -17.19 -16.76
C THR A 109 13.03 -18.43 -16.74
N GLY A 110 12.24 -18.60 -17.77
CA GLY A 110 11.26 -19.69 -17.84
C GLY A 110 10.09 -19.50 -16.87
N SER A 111 10.05 -20.29 -15.80
CA SER A 111 9.03 -20.20 -14.72
C SER A 111 9.54 -19.46 -13.49
N ASP A 112 10.82 -19.18 -13.41
CA ASP A 112 11.47 -18.63 -12.23
C ASP A 112 11.93 -17.18 -12.49
N ILE A 113 12.19 -16.45 -11.41
CA ILE A 113 12.72 -15.09 -11.47
C ILE A 113 14.09 -15.09 -10.82
N GLU A 114 15.09 -14.68 -11.57
CA GLU A 114 16.46 -14.54 -11.09
C GLU A 114 16.74 -13.08 -10.73
N TYR A 115 17.48 -12.87 -9.65
CA TYR A 115 17.83 -11.54 -9.15
C TYR A 115 19.34 -11.33 -9.18
N SER A 116 19.75 -10.22 -9.77
CA SER A 116 21.15 -9.80 -9.85
C SER A 116 21.30 -8.30 -9.59
N LEU A 117 22.52 -7.86 -9.35
CA LEU A 117 22.80 -6.43 -9.15
C LEU A 117 23.28 -5.81 -10.47
N LEU A 118 22.72 -4.65 -10.79
CA LEU A 118 23.10 -3.84 -11.93
C LEU A 118 24.17 -2.81 -11.55
N SER A 119 25.14 -2.60 -12.45
CA SER A 119 26.01 -1.44 -12.38
C SER A 119 25.24 -0.16 -12.77
N SER A 120 25.58 0.96 -12.16
CA SER A 120 24.89 2.25 -12.38
C SER A 120 24.91 2.72 -13.84
N ASP A 121 25.87 2.26 -14.62
CA ASP A 121 26.08 2.67 -16.01
C ASP A 121 25.24 1.87 -17.02
N ASP A 122 24.62 0.76 -16.57
CA ASP A 122 23.89 -0.15 -17.46
C ASP A 122 22.41 0.24 -17.62
N PHE A 123 21.88 1.04 -16.72
CA PHE A 123 20.43 1.32 -16.72
C PHE A 123 20.10 2.77 -16.38
N ARG A 124 19.08 3.29 -17.04
CA ARG A 124 18.47 4.59 -16.73
C ARG A 124 17.49 4.51 -15.59
N ARG A 125 16.76 3.39 -15.49
CA ARG A 125 15.70 3.21 -14.51
C ARG A 125 15.42 1.73 -14.27
N ASN A 126 15.49 1.33 -13.03
CA ASN A 126 15.05 0.01 -12.60
C ASN A 126 14.11 0.17 -11.39
N LYS A 127 12.92 -0.41 -11.48
CA LYS A 127 11.91 -0.30 -10.42
C LYS A 127 11.06 -1.54 -10.27
N LEU A 128 10.64 -1.76 -9.04
CA LEU A 128 9.56 -2.65 -8.68
C LEU A 128 8.33 -1.80 -8.36
N GLU A 129 7.15 -2.16 -8.89
CA GLU A 129 5.91 -1.43 -8.71
C GLU A 129 4.82 -2.35 -8.17
N THR A 130 4.08 -1.90 -7.15
CA THR A 130 2.99 -2.66 -6.56
C THR A 130 1.71 -1.85 -6.51
N HIS A 131 0.59 -2.54 -6.71
CA HIS A 131 -0.77 -2.03 -6.55
C HIS A 131 -1.45 -2.85 -5.46
N ALA A 132 -1.91 -2.19 -4.42
CA ALA A 132 -2.46 -2.86 -3.25
C ALA A 132 -3.78 -2.27 -2.78
N ILE A 133 -4.64 -3.14 -2.24
CA ILE A 133 -5.76 -2.72 -1.40
C ILE A 133 -5.25 -2.68 0.03
N GLU A 134 -5.41 -1.54 0.70
CA GLU A 134 -4.95 -1.33 2.07
C GLU A 134 -6.13 -1.24 3.05
N MET A 135 -5.95 -1.84 4.23
CA MET A 135 -6.90 -1.79 5.33
C MET A 135 -6.18 -1.23 6.58
N PRO A 136 -6.24 0.08 6.81
CA PRO A 136 -5.72 0.69 8.02
C PRO A 136 -6.64 0.40 9.21
N LEU A 137 -6.02 0.07 10.35
CA LEU A 137 -6.63 -0.05 11.67
C LEU A 137 -5.86 0.87 12.62
N GLU A 138 -6.48 1.95 13.07
CA GLU A 138 -5.81 3.04 13.78
C GLU A 138 -6.45 3.33 15.11
N LEU A 139 -5.64 3.49 16.16
CA LEU A 139 -6.03 4.20 17.38
C LEU A 139 -5.83 5.70 17.14
N ARG A 140 -6.85 6.48 17.39
CA ARG A 140 -6.92 7.89 17.04
C ARG A 140 -7.09 8.73 18.29
N TRP A 141 -6.14 9.61 18.52
CA TRP A 141 -6.25 10.64 19.56
C TRP A 141 -6.24 12.02 18.92
N ARG A 142 -7.08 12.91 19.48
CA ARG A 142 -7.25 14.27 18.97
C ARG A 142 -7.64 15.23 20.09
N THR A 143 -7.31 16.50 19.92
CA THR A 143 -7.69 17.57 20.84
C THR A 143 -9.01 18.25 20.46
N SER A 144 -9.85 17.58 19.65
CA SER A 144 -11.10 18.17 19.16
C SER A 144 -12.10 18.45 20.29
N THR A 145 -12.82 19.54 20.16
CA THR A 145 -14.03 19.85 20.93
C THR A 145 -15.24 19.85 19.98
N ALA A 146 -16.46 19.80 20.50
CA ALA A 146 -17.67 19.77 19.68
C ALA A 146 -17.86 21.00 18.76
N THR A 147 -17.11 22.09 19.04
CA THR A 147 -17.20 23.38 18.34
C THR A 147 -15.94 23.79 17.58
N GLU A 148 -14.82 23.09 17.76
CA GLU A 148 -13.56 23.42 17.08
C GLU A 148 -13.21 22.38 16.02
N TYR A 149 -13.10 22.85 14.77
CA TYR A 149 -12.71 22.02 13.62
C TYR A 149 -11.20 21.93 13.43
N LYS A 150 -10.40 22.73 14.12
CA LYS A 150 -8.93 22.77 14.01
C LYS A 150 -8.31 22.18 15.26
N PHE A 151 -7.74 20.99 15.16
CA PHE A 151 -7.21 20.25 16.29
C PHE A 151 -5.96 19.45 15.93
N TRP A 152 -5.16 19.14 16.95
CA TRP A 152 -4.03 18.23 16.84
C TRP A 152 -4.51 16.78 16.76
N ARG A 153 -3.83 15.98 15.96
CA ARG A 153 -4.12 14.56 15.76
C ARG A 153 -2.88 13.73 15.94
N ILE A 154 -3.01 12.59 16.64
CA ILE A 154 -2.01 11.53 16.68
C ILE A 154 -2.76 10.24 16.41
N TYR A 155 -2.43 9.57 15.30
CA TYR A 155 -3.03 8.32 14.92
C TYR A 155 -1.93 7.27 14.78
N GLY A 156 -2.10 6.12 15.41
CA GLY A 156 -1.12 5.04 15.35
C GLY A 156 -1.82 3.69 15.25
N GLY A 157 -1.26 2.76 14.50
CA GLY A 157 -1.90 1.47 14.35
C GLY A 157 -1.20 0.53 13.40
N LEU A 158 -1.98 -0.41 12.88
CA LEU A 158 -1.58 -1.40 11.91
C LEU A 158 -2.17 -1.06 10.54
N ARG A 159 -1.42 -1.40 9.51
CA ARG A 159 -1.90 -1.38 8.13
C ARG A 159 -1.66 -2.74 7.51
N PHE A 160 -2.72 -3.32 6.99
CA PHE A 160 -2.69 -4.54 6.21
C PHE A 160 -2.86 -4.16 4.74
N ALA A 161 -2.14 -4.84 3.85
CA ALA A 161 -2.20 -4.59 2.43
C ALA A 161 -2.23 -5.92 1.68
N TYR A 162 -3.13 -6.02 0.70
CA TYR A 162 -3.16 -7.10 -0.27
C TYR A 162 -2.70 -6.57 -1.62
N VAL A 163 -1.53 -7.00 -2.05
CA VAL A 163 -0.93 -6.66 -3.35
C VAL A 163 -1.55 -7.56 -4.41
N PHE A 164 -2.40 -6.99 -5.24
CA PHE A 164 -3.08 -7.72 -6.31
C PHE A 164 -2.38 -7.61 -7.67
N ALA A 165 -1.44 -6.70 -7.80
CA ALA A 165 -0.59 -6.58 -8.98
C ALA A 165 0.80 -6.08 -8.59
N GLY A 166 1.82 -6.79 -9.06
CA GLY A 166 3.21 -6.44 -8.87
C GLY A 166 3.98 -6.60 -10.18
N SER A 167 4.88 -5.69 -10.50
CA SER A 167 5.66 -5.75 -11.72
C SER A 167 7.08 -5.22 -11.52
N SER A 168 8.02 -5.85 -12.20
CA SER A 168 9.39 -5.36 -12.38
C SER A 168 9.50 -4.64 -13.70
N LYS A 169 10.21 -3.50 -13.72
CA LYS A 169 10.45 -2.71 -14.91
C LYS A 169 11.89 -2.21 -14.95
N LEU A 170 12.61 -2.61 -15.99
CA LEU A 170 13.96 -2.17 -16.28
C LEU A 170 13.97 -1.34 -17.57
N VAL A 171 14.64 -0.20 -17.55
CA VAL A 171 14.94 0.64 -18.72
C VAL A 171 16.45 0.74 -18.81
N LEU A 172 17.01 0.17 -19.87
CA LEU A 172 18.45 0.11 -20.11
C LEU A 172 18.99 1.40 -20.75
N GLU A 173 20.28 1.64 -20.59
CA GLU A 173 21.01 2.60 -21.41
C GLU A 173 21.20 2.04 -22.84
N GLU A 174 21.39 2.94 -23.82
CA GLU A 174 21.59 2.54 -25.23
C GLU A 174 22.90 1.73 -25.44
N GLN A 175 23.89 1.98 -24.60
CA GLN A 175 25.15 1.25 -24.57
C GLN A 175 25.29 0.55 -23.22
N ASN A 176 24.57 -0.55 -23.03
CA ASN A 176 24.68 -1.35 -21.82
C ASN A 176 25.61 -2.54 -22.00
N SER A 177 26.26 -2.97 -20.90
CA SER A 177 27.20 -4.10 -20.91
C SER A 177 26.49 -5.45 -21.08
N LEU A 178 25.18 -5.49 -20.91
CA LEU A 178 24.35 -6.70 -20.95
C LEU A 178 24.05 -7.17 -22.39
N ASN A 179 24.37 -6.36 -23.42
CA ASN A 179 24.10 -6.64 -24.85
C ASN A 179 22.61 -6.97 -25.13
N ILE A 180 21.69 -6.41 -24.35
CA ILE A 180 20.26 -6.60 -24.53
C ILE A 180 19.75 -5.56 -25.53
N THR A 181 19.00 -6.02 -26.53
CA THR A 181 18.49 -5.16 -27.61
C THR A 181 17.22 -4.42 -27.21
N ASP A 182 16.41 -4.98 -26.29
CA ASP A 182 15.19 -4.38 -25.83
C ASP A 182 15.47 -3.33 -24.75
N ASN A 183 15.27 -2.06 -25.05
CA ASN A 183 15.51 -0.96 -24.12
C ASN A 183 14.56 -0.92 -22.91
N ILE A 184 13.44 -1.63 -22.96
CA ILE A 184 12.44 -1.69 -21.88
C ILE A 184 12.01 -3.12 -21.66
N ILE A 185 12.30 -3.65 -20.48
CA ILE A 185 11.83 -4.96 -20.01
C ILE A 185 10.80 -4.73 -18.90
N ARG A 186 9.64 -5.36 -19.01
CA ARG A 186 8.59 -5.32 -17.98
C ARG A 186 7.84 -6.64 -17.94
N PHE A 187 7.68 -7.18 -16.73
CA PHE A 187 6.91 -8.40 -16.49
C PHE A 187 6.20 -8.35 -15.13
N SER A 188 5.24 -9.25 -14.93
CA SER A 188 4.57 -9.44 -13.65
C SER A 188 5.48 -10.24 -12.72
N ASN A 189 5.82 -9.70 -11.57
CA ASN A 189 6.73 -10.34 -10.62
C ASN A 189 5.92 -11.08 -9.54
N SER A 190 5.94 -12.41 -9.61
CA SER A 190 5.23 -13.31 -8.68
C SER A 190 5.92 -13.44 -7.32
N ASP A 191 7.19 -13.02 -7.21
CA ASP A 191 7.93 -13.09 -5.95
C ASP A 191 7.62 -11.92 -5.02
N ILE A 192 6.84 -10.95 -5.49
CA ILE A 192 6.34 -9.89 -4.63
C ILE A 192 5.35 -10.49 -3.63
N ARG A 193 5.57 -10.25 -2.35
CA ARG A 193 4.70 -10.73 -1.28
C ARG A 193 3.30 -10.12 -1.42
N GLU A 194 2.29 -10.99 -1.59
CA GLU A 194 0.90 -10.54 -1.77
C GLU A 194 0.34 -9.91 -0.49
N PHE A 195 0.62 -10.49 0.67
CA PHE A 195 0.13 -9.99 1.95
C PHE A 195 1.22 -9.27 2.73
N GLN A 196 1.07 -7.95 2.86
CA GLN A 196 1.99 -7.07 3.55
C GLN A 196 1.30 -6.45 4.76
N TYR A 197 2.05 -6.24 5.84
CA TYR A 197 1.54 -5.55 7.02
C TYR A 197 2.63 -4.75 7.71
N GLY A 198 2.22 -3.71 8.42
CA GLY A 198 3.17 -2.84 9.09
C GLY A 198 2.53 -1.89 10.08
N LEU A 199 3.37 -1.16 10.76
CA LEU A 199 3.00 -0.14 11.73
C LEU A 199 2.83 1.22 11.02
N THR A 200 1.86 2.00 11.46
CA THR A 200 1.65 3.38 11.01
C THR A 200 1.65 4.35 12.18
N LEU A 201 2.16 5.53 11.92
CA LEU A 201 2.07 6.65 12.84
C LEU A 201 1.83 7.94 12.03
N SER A 202 0.81 8.69 12.41
CA SER A 202 0.50 10.00 11.84
C SER A 202 0.43 11.04 12.94
N PHE A 203 0.98 12.21 12.68
CA PHE A 203 0.93 13.37 13.55
C PHE A 203 0.64 14.61 12.74
N GLY A 204 -0.32 15.42 13.16
CA GLY A 204 -0.62 16.63 12.42
C GLY A 204 -1.66 17.54 13.06
N TYR A 205 -1.97 18.58 12.30
CA TYR A 205 -2.92 19.62 12.68
C TYR A 205 -3.93 19.83 11.56
N ASN A 206 -5.21 19.85 11.89
CA ASN A 206 -6.31 20.00 10.95
C ASN A 206 -6.23 18.91 9.85
N THR A 207 -6.24 19.26 8.59
CA THR A 207 -6.22 18.35 7.43
C THR A 207 -4.83 17.78 7.15
N PHE A 208 -3.78 18.49 7.51
CA PHE A 208 -2.39 18.15 7.18
C PHE A 208 -1.75 17.29 8.26
N ASN A 209 -1.19 16.14 7.88
CA ASN A 209 -0.48 15.25 8.80
C ASN A 209 0.80 14.71 8.16
N ILE A 210 1.86 14.61 8.96
CA ILE A 210 3.03 13.80 8.65
C ILE A 210 2.65 12.35 8.93
N HIS A 211 2.96 11.47 8.02
CA HIS A 211 2.63 10.06 8.09
C HIS A 211 3.87 9.21 7.91
N SER A 212 4.05 8.21 8.76
CA SER A 212 5.08 7.20 8.62
C SER A 212 4.49 5.80 8.62
N TYR A 213 5.16 4.88 7.92
CA TYR A 213 4.83 3.47 7.86
C TYR A 213 6.11 2.65 7.92
N TYR A 214 6.11 1.57 8.67
CA TYR A 214 7.19 0.60 8.71
C TYR A 214 6.65 -0.80 8.49
N SER A 215 7.14 -1.47 7.43
CA SER A 215 6.78 -2.85 7.11
C SER A 215 7.36 -3.82 8.14
N LEU A 216 6.52 -4.73 8.62
CA LEU A 216 6.93 -5.78 9.55
C LEU A 216 7.34 -7.08 8.85
N ASN A 217 6.99 -7.22 7.58
CA ASN A 217 7.44 -8.32 6.73
C ASN A 217 8.18 -7.80 5.50
N SER A 218 8.88 -8.69 4.83
CA SER A 218 9.69 -8.40 3.66
C SER A 218 8.81 -8.09 2.44
N LEU A 219 9.35 -7.29 1.51
CA LEU A 219 8.69 -6.89 0.26
C LEU A 219 8.53 -8.07 -0.71
N LEU A 220 9.51 -8.98 -0.73
CA LEU A 220 9.52 -10.19 -1.53
C LEU A 220 9.18 -11.41 -0.65
N ASN A 221 8.83 -12.51 -1.29
CA ASN A 221 8.58 -13.79 -0.64
C ASN A 221 9.84 -14.33 0.04
N ASP A 222 9.65 -15.21 1.04
CA ASP A 222 10.77 -15.82 1.74
C ASP A 222 11.58 -16.69 0.78
N GLY A 223 12.91 -16.64 0.91
CA GLY A 223 13.83 -17.44 0.11
C GLY A 223 14.26 -16.82 -1.22
N VAL A 224 13.70 -15.65 -1.58
CA VAL A 224 14.21 -14.88 -2.73
C VAL A 224 15.63 -14.39 -2.42
N ALA A 225 16.58 -14.67 -3.32
CA ALA A 225 17.99 -14.35 -3.14
C ALA A 225 18.60 -13.77 -4.41
N LEU A 226 19.69 -13.03 -4.25
CA LEU A 226 20.56 -12.61 -5.33
C LEU A 226 21.35 -13.79 -5.88
N ASP A 227 21.95 -13.63 -7.07
CA ASP A 227 22.82 -14.60 -7.74
C ASP A 227 24.06 -14.98 -6.89
N ASN A 228 24.49 -14.12 -5.98
CA ASN A 228 25.55 -14.38 -5.02
C ASN A 228 25.08 -15.24 -3.80
N GLY A 229 23.79 -15.59 -3.73
CA GLY A 229 23.17 -16.37 -2.64
C GLY A 229 22.72 -15.55 -1.43
N GLU A 230 22.85 -14.22 -1.45
CA GLU A 230 22.40 -13.34 -0.38
C GLU A 230 20.87 -13.16 -0.45
N THR A 231 20.17 -13.39 0.67
CA THR A 231 18.70 -13.27 0.73
C THR A 231 18.24 -11.82 0.67
N ILE A 232 17.11 -11.58 -0.02
CA ILE A 232 16.52 -10.24 -0.18
C ILE A 232 15.38 -10.07 0.84
N ASP A 233 15.71 -9.87 2.12
CA ASP A 233 14.74 -9.64 3.20
C ASP A 233 14.36 -8.16 3.37
N THR A 234 14.37 -7.42 2.29
CA THR A 234 14.16 -5.98 2.26
C THR A 234 12.79 -5.58 2.77
N ARG A 235 12.77 -4.65 3.72
CA ARG A 235 11.55 -4.03 4.28
C ARG A 235 11.41 -2.60 3.82
N VAL A 236 10.23 -2.04 4.05
CA VAL A 236 9.89 -0.68 3.62
C VAL A 236 9.68 0.22 4.82
N PHE A 237 10.43 1.31 4.87
CA PHE A 237 10.13 2.46 5.71
C PHE A 237 9.63 3.60 4.82
N ARG A 238 8.47 4.18 5.15
CA ARG A 238 7.87 5.27 4.39
C ARG A 238 7.68 6.48 5.29
N VAL A 239 7.97 7.66 4.74
CA VAL A 239 7.64 8.95 5.35
C VAL A 239 6.96 9.81 4.31
N GLY A 240 5.92 10.51 4.70
CA GLY A 240 5.18 11.35 3.78
C GLY A 240 4.17 12.26 4.46
N ILE A 241 3.24 12.74 3.67
CA ILE A 241 2.12 13.56 4.11
C ILE A 241 0.81 12.86 3.77
N ILE A 242 -0.16 13.00 4.66
CA ILE A 242 -1.51 12.51 4.46
C ILE A 242 -2.51 13.60 4.80
N PHE A 243 -3.46 13.79 3.92
CA PHE A 243 -4.55 14.74 4.05
C PHE A 243 -5.83 13.96 4.38
N TYR A 244 -6.46 14.31 5.50
CA TYR A 244 -7.78 13.80 5.85
C TYR A 244 -8.84 14.85 5.50
N ILE A 245 -9.77 14.45 4.65
CA ILE A 245 -10.84 15.29 4.10
C ILE A 245 -12.16 14.75 4.65
N LEU A 246 -12.94 15.61 5.29
CA LEU A 246 -14.27 15.32 5.84
C LEU A 246 -15.34 15.44 4.75
#